data_25b66e81769251e2730f0c8fc692b4d2
#
_entry.id   25b66e81769251e2730f0c8fc692b4d2
#
_cell.length_a   1.000
_cell.length_b   1.000
_cell.length_c   1.000
_cell.angle_alpha   90.00
_cell.angle_beta   90.00
_cell.angle_gamma   90.00
#
_symmetry.space_group_name_H-M   'P 1'
#
loop_
_entity.id
_entity.type
_entity.pdbx_description
1 polymer ?
#
loop_
_entity_poly.entity_id
_entity_poly.type
_entity_poly.pdbx_seq_one_letter_code
_entity_poly.pdbx_strand_id
1 'polypeptide(L)'
;MIVSPEKWDYIYTTPTLDEIEQVLFNAVAHTGCSNLCLSGGVDSSLTLHFMAQLYPSITCFTIASSLKHPDVFHSKIIAEKYKAKHLIYIPTKTDIESNKVDGDYQGDVAVKLLYQFISKYTNEVIATDCIDELDCGYYPHQKEPNDEVFRRFISELEEYHLKPLNKNSGDIKVHLPYADKEVIHTFLRIPIAQKVNESIRKSHVMAIALKYIPTEIIERRKYGFCDAFIIKENTN
;
A
#
# COMPACT_ATOMS: atom_id res chain seq x y z
N MET A 1 5.22 -19.49 44.34
CA MET A 1 4.29 -18.37 44.02
C MET A 1 4.15 -18.37 42.49
N ILE A 2 2.94 -18.61 41.98
CA ILE A 2 2.67 -18.51 40.56
C ILE A 2 2.30 -17.05 40.30
N VAL A 3 3.06 -16.37 39.44
CA VAL A 3 2.75 -15.03 38.97
C VAL A 3 2.05 -15.18 37.64
N SER A 4 0.76 -14.85 37.62
CA SER A 4 0.03 -14.76 36.32
C SER A 4 0.64 -13.63 35.52
N PRO A 5 0.94 -13.85 34.21
CA PRO A 5 1.34 -12.76 33.32
C PRO A 5 0.24 -11.69 33.30
N GLU A 6 0.61 -10.44 33.46
CA GLU A 6 -0.33 -9.37 33.21
C GLU A 6 -0.83 -9.42 31.76
N LYS A 7 -2.13 -9.26 31.56
CA LYS A 7 -2.78 -9.14 30.24
C LYS A 7 -2.78 -10.40 29.36
N TRP A 8 -3.03 -11.56 29.93
CA TRP A 8 -3.32 -12.76 29.14
C TRP A 8 -4.43 -12.54 28.11
N ASP A 9 -5.45 -11.77 28.45
CA ASP A 9 -6.58 -11.45 27.58
C ASP A 9 -6.15 -10.62 26.37
N TYR A 10 -5.13 -9.78 26.50
CA TYR A 10 -4.62 -8.96 25.42
C TYR A 10 -4.05 -9.78 24.24
N ILE A 11 -3.49 -10.94 24.50
CA ILE A 11 -2.91 -11.82 23.47
C ILE A 11 -4.00 -12.46 22.60
N TYR A 12 -5.19 -12.65 23.17
CA TYR A 12 -6.30 -13.37 22.52
C TYR A 12 -7.44 -12.44 22.08
N THR A 13 -7.44 -11.17 22.46
CA THR A 13 -8.47 -10.23 22.03
C THR A 13 -8.24 -9.76 20.60
N THR A 14 -9.29 -9.71 19.81
CA THR A 14 -9.29 -9.01 18.52
C THR A 14 -9.13 -7.52 18.78
N PRO A 15 -8.20 -6.83 18.10
CA PRO A 15 -8.02 -5.39 18.26
C PRO A 15 -9.27 -4.63 17.81
N THR A 16 -9.57 -3.54 18.46
CA THR A 16 -10.61 -2.60 18.05
C THR A 16 -10.18 -1.82 16.81
N LEU A 17 -11.11 -1.22 16.11
CA LEU A 17 -10.79 -0.40 14.93
C LEU A 17 -9.90 0.79 15.28
N ASP A 18 -10.10 1.40 16.44
CA ASP A 18 -9.28 2.53 16.90
C ASP A 18 -7.85 2.10 17.27
N GLU A 19 -7.67 0.91 17.85
CA GLU A 19 -6.34 0.34 18.08
C GLU A 19 -5.61 0.05 16.76
N ILE A 20 -6.31 -0.49 15.76
CA ILE A 20 -5.75 -0.73 14.43
C ILE A 20 -5.33 0.61 13.79
N GLU A 21 -6.21 1.59 13.81
CA GLU A 21 -5.94 2.94 13.27
C GLU A 21 -4.71 3.57 13.93
N GLN A 22 -4.63 3.49 15.26
CA GLN A 22 -3.49 4.04 16.01
C GLN A 22 -2.17 3.34 15.68
N VAL A 23 -2.19 2.01 15.52
CA VAL A 23 -1.00 1.23 15.15
C VAL A 23 -0.53 1.60 13.74
N LEU A 24 -1.45 1.72 12.77
CA LEU A 24 -1.13 2.16 11.41
C LEU A 24 -0.56 3.58 11.39
N PHE A 25 -1.17 4.51 12.14
CA PHE A 25 -0.68 5.89 12.29
C PHE A 25 0.74 5.92 12.87
N ASN A 26 0.98 5.19 13.96
CA ASN A 26 2.29 5.13 14.61
C ASN A 26 3.37 4.55 13.68
N ALA A 27 3.04 3.51 12.91
CA ALA A 27 3.96 2.92 11.94
C ALA A 27 4.38 3.94 10.86
N VAL A 28 3.44 4.75 10.37
CA VAL A 28 3.76 5.85 9.43
C VAL A 28 4.62 6.91 10.13
N ALA A 29 4.29 7.30 11.36
CA ALA A 29 5.05 8.28 12.13
C ALA A 29 6.50 7.84 12.37
N HIS A 30 6.71 6.57 12.69
CA HIS A 30 8.05 6.01 12.96
C HIS A 30 8.98 6.05 11.75
N THR A 31 8.46 6.16 10.52
CA THR A 31 9.32 6.28 9.32
C THR A 31 10.14 7.57 9.31
N GLY A 32 9.63 8.64 9.89
CA GLY A 32 10.23 9.98 9.83
C GLY A 32 10.28 10.58 8.42
N CYS A 33 9.67 9.93 7.41
CA CYS A 33 9.76 10.27 6.00
C CYS A 33 8.52 11.04 5.52
N SER A 34 8.73 12.14 4.80
CA SER A 34 7.65 12.98 4.25
C SER A 34 7.43 12.80 2.73
N ASN A 35 7.96 11.73 2.15
CA ASN A 35 7.84 11.37 0.74
C ASN A 35 7.00 10.09 0.60
N LEU A 36 6.08 10.04 -0.37
CA LEU A 36 5.12 8.95 -0.53
C LEU A 36 4.96 8.49 -1.97
N CYS A 37 5.00 7.18 -2.23
CA CYS A 37 4.47 6.58 -3.45
C CYS A 37 2.94 6.62 -3.41
N LEU A 38 2.32 7.43 -4.28
CA LEU A 38 0.88 7.70 -4.26
C LEU A 38 0.20 7.18 -5.52
N SER A 39 -0.50 6.05 -5.42
CA SER A 39 -1.30 5.49 -6.53
C SER A 39 -2.74 6.05 -6.58
N GLY A 40 -3.16 6.78 -5.54
CA GLY A 40 -4.57 7.16 -5.37
C GLY A 40 -5.47 5.97 -5.04
N GLY A 41 -4.91 4.82 -4.65
CA GLY A 41 -5.63 3.71 -4.02
C GLY A 41 -5.85 3.97 -2.54
N VAL A 42 -6.70 3.15 -1.91
CA VAL A 42 -7.10 3.32 -0.50
C VAL A 42 -5.89 3.37 0.43
N ASP A 43 -4.91 2.47 0.26
CA ASP A 43 -3.76 2.34 1.14
C ASP A 43 -2.88 3.58 1.13
N SER A 44 -2.47 4.01 -0.07
CA SER A 44 -1.63 5.20 -0.22
C SER A 44 -2.38 6.49 0.15
N SER A 45 -3.71 6.52 -0.06
CA SER A 45 -4.53 7.65 0.33
C SER A 45 -4.69 7.75 1.85
N LEU A 46 -4.88 6.62 2.55
CA LEU A 46 -4.95 6.56 4.00
C LEU A 46 -3.58 6.93 4.62
N THR A 47 -2.48 6.43 4.04
CA THR A 47 -1.13 6.82 4.46
C THR A 47 -0.92 8.32 4.30
N LEU A 48 -1.35 8.92 3.20
CA LEU A 48 -1.26 10.37 3.01
C LEU A 48 -2.09 11.13 4.04
N HIS A 49 -3.27 10.61 4.44
CA HIS A 49 -4.05 11.19 5.53
C HIS A 49 -3.27 11.21 6.85
N PHE A 50 -2.62 10.12 7.21
CA PHE A 50 -1.79 10.06 8.42
C PHE A 50 -0.59 11.02 8.33
N MET A 51 0.11 11.03 7.19
CA MET A 51 1.23 11.94 6.95
C MET A 51 0.83 13.42 7.06
N ALA A 52 -0.37 13.78 6.62
CA ALA A 52 -0.86 15.16 6.69
C ALA A 52 -1.06 15.67 8.13
N GLN A 53 -1.16 14.77 9.09
CA GLN A 53 -1.20 15.12 10.53
C GLN A 53 0.20 15.26 11.13
N LEU A 54 1.23 14.71 10.48
CA LEU A 54 2.60 14.61 10.98
C LEU A 54 3.55 15.64 10.35
N TYR A 55 3.33 15.98 9.08
CA TYR A 55 4.28 16.76 8.31
C TYR A 55 3.63 18.02 7.69
N PRO A 56 4.28 19.18 7.80
CA PRO A 56 3.77 20.42 7.19
C PRO A 56 3.92 20.46 5.67
N SER A 57 4.77 19.60 5.11
CA SER A 57 5.02 19.48 3.67
C SER A 57 5.25 18.04 3.30
N ILE A 58 4.52 17.55 2.31
CA ILE A 58 4.59 16.17 1.81
C ILE A 58 4.83 16.22 0.31
N THR A 59 5.71 15.33 -0.18
CA THR A 59 5.89 15.13 -1.63
C THR A 59 5.39 13.74 -2.01
N CYS A 60 4.49 13.70 -2.97
CA CYS A 60 3.89 12.46 -3.50
C CYS A 60 4.38 12.18 -4.91
N PHE A 61 4.61 10.91 -5.22
CA PHE A 61 5.11 10.44 -6.52
C PHE A 61 4.14 9.42 -7.10
N THR A 62 3.78 9.61 -8.37
CA THR A 62 2.91 8.70 -9.13
C THR A 62 3.58 8.37 -10.45
N ILE A 63 3.47 7.12 -10.90
CA ILE A 63 3.84 6.68 -12.24
C ILE A 63 2.62 6.10 -12.95
N ALA A 64 2.49 6.36 -14.25
CA ALA A 64 1.42 5.78 -15.06
C ALA A 64 1.77 5.85 -16.56
N SER A 65 1.04 5.10 -17.39
CA SER A 65 1.19 5.11 -18.84
C SER A 65 0.75 6.42 -19.50
N SER A 66 -0.14 7.17 -18.88
CA SER A 66 -0.66 8.44 -19.40
C SER A 66 -1.29 9.30 -18.29
N LEU A 67 -1.50 10.59 -18.60
CA LEU A 67 -2.22 11.49 -17.70
C LEU A 67 -3.71 11.14 -17.52
N LYS A 68 -4.26 10.25 -18.39
CA LYS A 68 -5.65 9.77 -18.30
C LYS A 68 -5.78 8.49 -17.48
N HIS A 69 -4.65 7.93 -16.99
CA HIS A 69 -4.68 6.72 -16.17
C HIS A 69 -5.47 6.95 -14.87
N PRO A 70 -6.29 5.99 -14.42
CA PRO A 70 -7.07 6.13 -13.19
C PRO A 70 -6.23 6.49 -11.95
N ASP A 71 -5.02 5.95 -11.83
CA ASP A 71 -4.13 6.28 -10.73
C ASP A 71 -3.73 7.76 -10.72
N VAL A 72 -3.52 8.37 -11.88
CA VAL A 72 -3.23 9.80 -11.98
C VAL A 72 -4.45 10.63 -11.58
N PHE A 73 -5.64 10.23 -12.00
CA PHE A 73 -6.87 10.93 -11.64
C PHE A 73 -7.10 10.93 -10.12
N HIS A 74 -7.10 9.75 -9.50
CA HIS A 74 -7.38 9.60 -8.08
C HIS A 74 -6.24 10.13 -7.18
N SER A 75 -4.97 9.96 -7.59
CA SER A 75 -3.85 10.53 -6.84
C SER A 75 -3.86 12.06 -6.82
N LYS A 76 -4.31 12.71 -7.91
CA LYS A 76 -4.51 14.16 -7.91
C LYS A 76 -5.56 14.59 -6.89
N ILE A 77 -6.73 13.95 -6.88
CA ILE A 77 -7.82 14.27 -5.93
C ILE A 77 -7.30 14.25 -4.49
N ILE A 78 -6.60 13.17 -4.10
CA ILE A 78 -6.16 13.04 -2.72
C ILE A 78 -4.96 13.93 -2.39
N ALA A 79 -4.04 14.15 -3.33
CA ALA A 79 -2.93 15.07 -3.15
C ALA A 79 -3.42 16.52 -2.96
N GLU A 80 -4.42 16.96 -3.74
CA GLU A 80 -5.05 18.26 -3.61
C GLU A 80 -5.77 18.43 -2.27
N LYS A 81 -6.52 17.40 -1.84
CA LYS A 81 -7.20 17.40 -0.53
C LYS A 81 -6.24 17.71 0.62
N TYR A 82 -5.05 17.12 0.60
CA TYR A 82 -4.03 17.26 1.66
C TYR A 82 -2.96 18.30 1.31
N LYS A 83 -3.11 19.05 0.21
CA LYS A 83 -2.16 20.09 -0.25
C LYS A 83 -0.74 19.56 -0.39
N ALA A 84 -0.58 18.27 -0.76
CA ALA A 84 0.70 17.65 -0.98
C ALA A 84 1.29 18.08 -2.34
N LYS A 85 2.61 18.27 -2.40
CA LYS A 85 3.31 18.42 -3.68
C LYS A 85 3.22 17.10 -4.44
N HIS A 86 2.67 17.12 -5.66
CA HIS A 86 2.43 15.91 -6.43
C HIS A 86 3.24 15.91 -7.71
N LEU A 87 4.13 14.93 -7.85
CA LEU A 87 4.99 14.71 -9.00
C LEU A 87 4.55 13.45 -9.74
N ILE A 88 4.22 13.61 -11.02
CA ILE A 88 3.72 12.52 -11.87
C ILE A 88 4.75 12.24 -12.95
N TYR A 89 5.12 10.98 -13.10
CA TYR A 89 6.00 10.50 -14.16
C TYR A 89 5.23 9.68 -15.18
N ILE A 90 5.32 10.09 -16.44
CA ILE A 90 4.79 9.36 -17.59
C ILE A 90 5.99 8.92 -18.43
N PRO A 91 6.44 7.67 -18.30
CA PRO A 91 7.59 7.18 -19.04
C PRO A 91 7.28 7.06 -20.54
N THR A 92 8.30 7.27 -21.37
CA THR A 92 8.21 7.00 -22.81
C THR A 92 8.25 5.51 -23.08
N LYS A 93 7.85 5.09 -24.29
CA LYS A 93 8.01 3.69 -24.73
C LYS A 93 9.47 3.24 -24.64
N THR A 94 10.39 4.11 -24.98
CA THR A 94 11.84 3.84 -24.90
C THR A 94 12.27 3.61 -23.45
N ASP A 95 11.80 4.42 -22.51
CA ASP A 95 12.11 4.21 -21.08
C ASP A 95 11.61 2.84 -20.61
N ILE A 96 10.42 2.44 -21.01
CA ILE A 96 9.84 1.14 -20.62
C ILE A 96 10.66 0.00 -21.23
N GLU A 97 10.92 0.01 -22.55
CA GLU A 97 11.63 -1.07 -23.23
C GLU A 97 13.09 -1.20 -22.75
N SER A 98 13.79 -0.08 -22.54
CA SER A 98 15.20 -0.10 -22.10
C SER A 98 15.38 -0.54 -20.63
N ASN A 99 14.30 -0.60 -19.83
CA ASN A 99 14.33 -1.02 -18.44
C ASN A 99 13.75 -2.42 -18.21
N LYS A 100 13.27 -3.11 -19.25
CA LYS A 100 12.89 -4.52 -19.18
C LYS A 100 14.12 -5.40 -18.99
N VAL A 101 14.01 -6.39 -18.11
CA VAL A 101 15.03 -7.40 -17.88
C VAL A 101 14.35 -8.77 -17.97
N ASP A 102 15.04 -9.73 -18.62
CA ASP A 102 14.53 -11.10 -18.73
C ASP A 102 14.31 -11.69 -17.32
N GLY A 103 13.15 -12.27 -17.11
CA GLY A 103 12.76 -12.84 -15.83
C GLY A 103 12.11 -11.84 -14.85
N ASP A 104 11.88 -10.57 -15.25
CA ASP A 104 11.13 -9.63 -14.43
C ASP A 104 9.65 -10.06 -14.31
N TYR A 105 9.07 -9.81 -13.14
CA TYR A 105 7.64 -9.94 -12.93
C TYR A 105 6.88 -8.80 -13.62
N GLN A 106 5.61 -9.05 -13.90
CA GLN A 106 4.73 -8.02 -14.41
C GLN A 106 4.61 -6.88 -13.36
N GLY A 107 5.02 -5.66 -13.75
CA GLY A 107 5.07 -4.50 -12.84
C GLY A 107 6.47 -4.08 -12.42
N ASP A 108 7.48 -4.94 -12.48
CA ASP A 108 8.85 -4.63 -12.07
C ASP A 108 9.41 -3.40 -12.78
N VAL A 109 9.16 -3.27 -14.08
CA VAL A 109 9.59 -2.11 -14.86
C VAL A 109 8.97 -0.81 -14.34
N ALA A 110 7.68 -0.86 -13.96
CA ALA A 110 7.00 0.32 -13.40
C ALA A 110 7.57 0.71 -12.05
N VAL A 111 7.84 -0.27 -11.18
CA VAL A 111 8.49 -0.07 -9.88
C VAL A 111 9.88 0.55 -10.07
N LYS A 112 10.71 -0.04 -10.91
CA LYS A 112 12.07 0.44 -11.20
C LYS A 112 12.07 1.88 -11.72
N LEU A 113 11.23 2.18 -12.71
CA LEU A 113 11.11 3.52 -13.27
C LEU A 113 10.59 4.54 -12.27
N LEU A 114 9.66 4.16 -11.39
CA LEU A 114 9.18 5.02 -10.32
C LEU A 114 10.33 5.39 -9.36
N TYR A 115 11.11 4.43 -8.90
CA TYR A 115 12.23 4.70 -8.00
C TYR A 115 13.37 5.47 -8.67
N GLN A 116 13.67 5.23 -9.95
CA GLN A 116 14.57 6.06 -10.73
C GLN A 116 14.07 7.51 -10.87
N PHE A 117 12.77 7.71 -10.97
CA PHE A 117 12.20 9.05 -10.97
C PHE A 117 12.32 9.70 -9.59
N ILE A 118 11.98 8.99 -8.50
CA ILE A 118 12.07 9.47 -7.12
C ILE A 118 13.49 9.86 -6.76
N SER A 119 14.53 9.11 -7.20
CA SER A 119 15.93 9.37 -6.89
C SER A 119 16.44 10.74 -7.35
N LYS A 120 15.74 11.37 -8.29
CA LYS A 120 16.04 12.74 -8.73
C LYS A 120 15.62 13.82 -7.72
N TYR A 121 14.85 13.46 -6.72
CA TYR A 121 14.26 14.41 -5.76
C TYR A 121 14.59 14.09 -4.30
N THR A 122 14.74 12.81 -3.97
CA THR A 122 14.98 12.34 -2.61
C THR A 122 15.67 10.98 -2.61
N ASN A 123 16.26 10.61 -1.49
CA ASN A 123 16.88 9.30 -1.27
C ASN A 123 16.00 8.35 -0.42
N GLU A 124 14.81 8.78 0.00
CA GLU A 124 13.90 7.95 0.77
C GLU A 124 12.43 8.23 0.45
N VAL A 125 11.60 7.21 0.57
CA VAL A 125 10.16 7.28 0.29
C VAL A 125 9.41 6.22 1.07
N ILE A 126 8.13 6.50 1.42
CA ILE A 126 7.19 5.52 1.94
C ILE A 126 6.50 4.81 0.77
N ALA A 127 6.43 3.47 0.82
CA ALA A 127 5.56 2.65 0.00
C ALA A 127 4.56 1.90 0.89
N THR A 128 3.42 1.51 0.33
CA THR A 128 2.28 1.00 1.11
C THR A 128 2.03 -0.48 0.91
N ASP A 129 3.10 -1.21 0.65
CA ASP A 129 3.09 -2.65 0.47
C ASP A 129 2.80 -3.39 1.78
N CYS A 130 2.48 -4.66 1.70
CA CYS A 130 2.19 -5.59 2.80
C CYS A 130 0.78 -5.52 3.43
N ILE A 131 0.06 -4.43 3.32
CA ILE A 131 -1.25 -4.33 3.97
C ILE A 131 -2.33 -5.19 3.29
N ASP A 132 -2.19 -5.45 1.98
CA ASP A 132 -3.09 -6.33 1.25
C ASP A 132 -2.98 -7.78 1.70
N GLU A 133 -1.79 -8.24 2.03
CA GLU A 133 -1.53 -9.56 2.61
C GLU A 133 -2.10 -9.66 4.02
N LEU A 134 -1.87 -8.63 4.83
CA LEU A 134 -2.26 -8.62 6.25
C LEU A 134 -3.77 -8.51 6.47
N ASP A 135 -4.49 -7.69 5.69
CA ASP A 135 -5.94 -7.47 5.82
C ASP A 135 -6.76 -8.12 4.70
N CYS A 136 -6.21 -9.14 4.01
CA CYS A 136 -6.89 -9.93 2.97
C CYS A 136 -7.42 -9.07 1.80
N GLY A 137 -6.56 -8.27 1.17
CA GLY A 137 -6.92 -7.31 0.12
C GLY A 137 -7.03 -7.89 -1.29
N TYR A 138 -6.61 -9.13 -1.54
CA TYR A 138 -6.63 -9.74 -2.88
C TYR A 138 -7.90 -10.52 -3.18
N TYR A 139 -8.26 -10.65 -4.46
CA TYR A 139 -9.40 -11.46 -4.89
C TYR A 139 -9.34 -12.94 -4.47
N PRO A 140 -8.17 -13.62 -4.46
CA PRO A 140 -8.10 -14.98 -3.92
C PRO A 140 -8.53 -15.08 -2.46
N HIS A 141 -8.20 -14.10 -1.60
CA HIS A 141 -8.67 -14.08 -0.22
C HIS A 141 -10.21 -14.01 -0.12
N GLN A 142 -10.86 -13.32 -1.06
CA GLN A 142 -12.32 -13.19 -1.09
C GLN A 142 -13.00 -14.46 -1.63
N LYS A 143 -12.39 -15.10 -2.62
CA LYS A 143 -12.91 -16.35 -3.19
C LYS A 143 -12.82 -17.51 -2.22
N GLU A 144 -11.73 -17.56 -1.46
CA GLU A 144 -11.40 -18.63 -0.54
C GLU A 144 -10.93 -18.02 0.79
N PRO A 145 -11.87 -17.51 1.64
CA PRO A 145 -11.54 -16.80 2.88
C PRO A 145 -11.14 -17.79 4.00
N ASN A 146 -9.99 -18.42 3.85
CA ASN A 146 -9.48 -19.42 4.78
C ASN A 146 -8.01 -19.19 5.15
N ASP A 147 -7.56 -19.88 6.20
CA ASP A 147 -6.19 -19.79 6.74
C ASP A 147 -5.13 -20.23 5.74
N GLU A 148 -5.40 -21.18 4.87
CA GLU A 148 -4.44 -21.71 3.90
C GLU A 148 -4.07 -20.63 2.88
N VAL A 149 -5.07 -20.00 2.28
CA VAL A 149 -4.86 -18.89 1.32
C VAL A 149 -4.16 -17.73 2.01
N PHE A 150 -4.60 -17.35 3.21
CA PHE A 150 -3.95 -16.27 3.96
C PHE A 150 -2.47 -16.56 4.23
N ARG A 151 -2.16 -17.75 4.78
CA ARG A 151 -0.77 -18.16 5.09
C ARG A 151 0.10 -18.24 3.85
N ARG A 152 -0.46 -18.68 2.72
CA ARG A 152 0.26 -18.71 1.43
C ARG A 152 0.74 -17.32 1.06
N PHE A 153 -0.15 -16.31 1.04
CA PHE A 153 0.24 -14.93 0.71
C PHE A 153 1.29 -14.36 1.66
N ILE A 154 1.18 -14.65 2.96
CA ILE A 154 2.19 -14.24 3.95
C ILE A 154 3.53 -14.93 3.69
N SER A 155 3.54 -16.24 3.42
CA SER A 155 4.79 -17.00 3.20
C SER A 155 5.47 -16.63 1.87
N GLU A 156 4.71 -16.22 0.87
CA GLU A 156 5.18 -15.83 -0.45
C GLU A 156 5.64 -14.37 -0.51
N LEU A 157 5.29 -13.55 0.49
CA LEU A 157 5.52 -12.10 0.50
C LEU A 157 7.00 -11.74 0.30
N GLU A 158 7.91 -12.40 1.01
CA GLU A 158 9.34 -12.10 0.90
C GLU A 158 9.86 -12.38 -0.52
N GLU A 159 9.57 -13.56 -1.06
CA GLU A 159 10.13 -14.03 -2.33
C GLU A 159 9.55 -13.30 -3.54
N TYR A 160 8.21 -13.18 -3.58
CA TYR A 160 7.53 -12.66 -4.78
C TYR A 160 7.20 -11.18 -4.72
N HIS A 161 7.43 -10.52 -3.58
CA HIS A 161 7.10 -9.10 -3.42
C HIS A 161 8.27 -8.28 -2.89
N LEU A 162 8.79 -8.58 -1.69
CA LEU A 162 9.80 -7.75 -1.04
C LEU A 162 11.18 -7.83 -1.73
N LYS A 163 11.61 -9.01 -2.17
CA LYS A 163 12.87 -9.16 -2.92
C LYS A 163 12.82 -8.43 -4.26
N PRO A 164 11.78 -8.57 -5.11
CA PRO A 164 11.62 -7.76 -6.31
C PRO A 164 11.60 -6.25 -6.02
N LEU A 165 10.88 -5.81 -4.99
CA LEU A 165 10.84 -4.41 -4.58
C LEU A 165 12.24 -3.90 -4.23
N ASN A 166 12.98 -4.64 -3.40
CA ASN A 166 14.35 -4.30 -3.03
C ASN A 166 15.31 -4.28 -4.23
N LYS A 167 15.18 -5.25 -5.16
CA LYS A 167 15.95 -5.29 -6.42
C LYS A 167 15.72 -4.03 -7.26
N ASN A 168 14.47 -3.56 -7.33
CA ASN A 168 14.06 -2.48 -8.22
C ASN A 168 14.12 -1.08 -7.59
N SER A 169 14.31 -0.97 -6.27
CA SER A 169 14.41 0.32 -5.58
C SER A 169 15.75 1.05 -5.77
N GLY A 170 16.79 0.34 -6.24
CA GLY A 170 18.13 0.90 -6.39
C GLY A 170 18.67 1.39 -5.04
N ASP A 171 19.17 2.64 -5.01
CA ASP A 171 19.74 3.26 -3.79
C ASP A 171 18.68 4.01 -2.95
N ILE A 172 17.41 3.94 -3.32
CA ILE A 172 16.32 4.56 -2.56
C ILE A 172 16.02 3.74 -1.29
N LYS A 173 16.03 4.40 -0.15
CA LYS A 173 15.54 3.82 1.09
C LYS A 173 14.01 3.79 1.08
N VAL A 174 13.43 2.59 0.93
CA VAL A 174 11.98 2.40 0.93
C VAL A 174 11.51 2.05 2.34
N HIS A 175 10.66 2.90 2.90
CA HIS A 175 10.01 2.64 4.17
C HIS A 175 8.69 1.90 3.92
N LEU A 176 8.49 0.78 4.59
CA LEU A 176 7.29 -0.05 4.54
C LEU A 176 6.58 -0.03 5.91
N PRO A 177 5.79 1.02 6.22
CA PRO A 177 5.16 1.14 7.54
C PRO A 177 4.24 -0.05 7.85
N TYR A 178 3.64 -0.66 6.85
CA TYR A 178 2.75 -1.80 7.04
C TYR A 178 3.49 -3.13 7.26
N ALA A 179 4.81 -3.18 7.06
CA ALA A 179 5.68 -4.27 7.50
C ALA A 179 6.23 -4.05 8.92
N ASP A 180 5.79 -3.02 9.64
CA ASP A 180 6.16 -2.81 11.05
C ASP A 180 5.66 -3.96 11.92
N LYS A 181 6.47 -4.32 12.92
CA LYS A 181 6.21 -5.46 13.80
C LYS A 181 4.86 -5.34 14.52
N GLU A 182 4.51 -4.16 15.00
CA GLU A 182 3.26 -3.94 15.72
C GLU A 182 2.04 -4.01 14.79
N VAL A 183 2.19 -3.55 13.54
CA VAL A 183 1.17 -3.73 12.49
C VAL A 183 0.95 -5.21 12.21
N ILE A 184 2.02 -5.96 11.95
CA ILE A 184 1.95 -7.40 11.70
C ILE A 184 1.29 -8.12 12.88
N HIS A 185 1.73 -7.89 14.11
CA HIS A 185 1.16 -8.50 15.32
C HIS A 185 -0.33 -8.15 15.48
N THR A 186 -0.71 -6.92 15.20
CA THR A 186 -2.10 -6.46 15.29
C THR A 186 -2.98 -7.22 14.30
N PHE A 187 -2.59 -7.26 13.04
CA PHE A 187 -3.39 -7.93 12.01
C PHE A 187 -3.41 -9.46 12.15
N LEU A 188 -2.34 -10.09 12.65
CA LEU A 188 -2.32 -11.55 12.89
C LEU A 188 -3.30 -12.00 13.99
N ARG A 189 -3.73 -11.10 14.87
CA ARG A 189 -4.74 -11.36 15.91
C ARG A 189 -6.18 -11.28 15.40
N ILE A 190 -6.39 -10.77 14.19
CA ILE A 190 -7.71 -10.60 13.60
C ILE A 190 -8.11 -11.89 12.86
N PRO A 191 -9.24 -12.52 13.19
CA PRO A 191 -9.76 -13.66 12.44
C PRO A 191 -10.02 -13.31 10.96
N ILE A 192 -9.75 -14.24 10.04
CA ILE A 192 -9.91 -14.02 8.60
C ILE A 192 -11.35 -13.61 8.24
N ALA A 193 -12.34 -14.22 8.86
CA ALA A 193 -13.75 -13.89 8.65
C ALA A 193 -14.11 -12.43 8.97
N GLN A 194 -13.27 -11.72 9.74
CA GLN A 194 -13.41 -10.29 10.02
C GLN A 194 -12.66 -9.40 9.02
N LYS A 195 -11.66 -9.94 8.31
CA LYS A 195 -10.86 -9.23 7.30
C LYS A 195 -11.52 -9.22 5.93
N VAL A 196 -12.22 -10.30 5.59
CA VAL A 196 -12.77 -10.52 4.24
C VAL A 196 -14.04 -11.35 4.28
N ASN A 197 -14.98 -11.02 3.40
CA ASN A 197 -16.19 -11.80 3.12
C ASN A 197 -16.55 -11.65 1.63
N GLU A 198 -17.69 -12.21 1.23
CA GLU A 198 -18.17 -12.19 -0.18
C GLU A 198 -18.29 -10.78 -0.77
N SER A 199 -18.55 -9.77 0.06
CA SER A 199 -18.82 -8.40 -0.38
C SER A 199 -17.64 -7.46 -0.14
N ILE A 200 -16.80 -7.72 0.86
CA ILE A 200 -15.77 -6.78 1.33
C ILE A 200 -14.42 -7.50 1.46
N ARG A 201 -13.38 -6.89 0.95
CA ARG A 201 -11.98 -7.22 1.19
C ARG A 201 -11.36 -6.11 2.02
N LYS A 202 -10.35 -6.43 2.83
CA LYS A 202 -9.58 -5.44 3.60
C LYS A 202 -10.49 -4.61 4.50
N SER A 203 -11.37 -5.30 5.24
CA SER A 203 -12.50 -4.67 5.94
C SER A 203 -12.06 -3.61 6.95
N HIS A 204 -10.93 -3.82 7.66
CA HIS A 204 -10.45 -2.88 8.68
C HIS A 204 -9.87 -1.61 8.05
N VAL A 205 -8.99 -1.76 7.07
CA VAL A 205 -8.42 -0.62 6.33
C VAL A 205 -9.52 0.16 5.63
N MET A 206 -10.50 -0.54 5.02
CA MET A 206 -11.65 0.11 4.39
C MET A 206 -12.50 0.87 5.40
N ALA A 207 -12.79 0.29 6.57
CA ALA A 207 -13.57 0.95 7.61
C ALA A 207 -12.89 2.21 8.15
N ILE A 208 -11.57 2.20 8.31
CA ILE A 208 -10.80 3.38 8.70
C ILE A 208 -10.80 4.41 7.56
N ALA A 209 -10.53 3.98 6.32
CA ALA A 209 -10.48 4.85 5.17
C ALA A 209 -11.80 5.60 4.92
N LEU A 210 -12.95 4.94 5.14
CA LEU A 210 -14.27 5.56 5.01
C LEU A 210 -14.46 6.81 5.89
N LYS A 211 -13.72 6.92 7.00
CA LYS A 211 -13.78 8.10 7.87
C LYS A 211 -13.13 9.35 7.22
N TYR A 212 -12.17 9.17 6.30
CA TYR A 212 -11.25 10.24 5.89
C TYR A 212 -11.10 10.40 4.37
N ILE A 213 -11.29 9.33 3.63
CA ILE A 213 -10.97 9.27 2.19
C ILE A 213 -12.24 9.46 1.37
N PRO A 214 -12.20 10.27 0.29
CA PRO A 214 -13.34 10.47 -0.60
C PRO A 214 -13.89 9.16 -1.16
N THR A 215 -15.22 9.07 -1.27
CA THR A 215 -15.94 7.88 -1.72
C THR A 215 -15.47 7.41 -3.10
N GLU A 216 -15.20 8.33 -4.01
CA GLU A 216 -14.70 8.03 -5.34
C GLU A 216 -13.34 7.28 -5.36
N ILE A 217 -12.54 7.39 -4.29
CA ILE A 217 -11.30 6.63 -4.11
C ILE A 217 -11.60 5.27 -3.48
N ILE A 218 -12.54 5.21 -2.54
CA ILE A 218 -12.98 4.00 -1.88
C ILE A 218 -13.62 3.01 -2.87
N GLU A 219 -14.48 3.50 -3.74
CA GLU A 219 -15.26 2.69 -4.69
C GLU A 219 -14.52 2.38 -5.99
N ARG A 220 -13.35 3.00 -6.20
CA ARG A 220 -12.59 2.76 -7.44
C ARG A 220 -12.17 1.30 -7.58
N ARG A 221 -12.09 0.83 -8.83
CA ARG A 221 -11.42 -0.44 -9.11
C ARG A 221 -9.95 -0.37 -8.67
N LYS A 222 -9.47 -1.42 -7.99
CA LYS A 222 -8.05 -1.55 -7.66
C LYS A 222 -7.21 -1.82 -8.90
N TYR A 223 -6.13 -1.07 -9.05
CA TYR A 223 -5.05 -1.28 -10.00
C TYR A 223 -3.75 -1.55 -9.23
N GLY A 224 -2.94 -2.49 -9.71
CA GLY A 224 -1.61 -2.76 -9.18
C GLY A 224 -0.52 -2.18 -10.09
N PHE A 225 0.74 -2.29 -9.72
CA PHE A 225 1.86 -1.91 -10.60
C PHE A 225 1.87 -2.66 -11.93
N CYS A 226 1.34 -3.88 -11.97
CA CYS A 226 1.14 -4.64 -13.19
C CYS A 226 0.20 -3.95 -14.20
N ASP A 227 -0.71 -3.09 -13.72
CA ASP A 227 -1.65 -2.34 -14.55
C ASP A 227 -1.11 -0.94 -14.94
N ALA A 228 -0.02 -0.46 -14.34
CA ALA A 228 0.48 0.91 -14.50
C ALA A 228 0.72 1.31 -15.98
N PHE A 229 1.11 0.35 -16.83
CA PHE A 229 1.37 0.56 -18.24
C PHE A 229 0.35 -0.12 -19.16
N ILE A 230 -0.68 -0.74 -18.62
CA ILE A 230 -1.76 -1.35 -19.41
C ILE A 230 -2.87 -0.32 -19.59
N ILE A 231 -2.97 0.25 -20.79
CA ILE A 231 -4.15 1.00 -21.19
C ILE A 231 -5.21 -0.05 -21.58
N LYS A 232 -6.08 -0.41 -20.65
CA LYS A 232 -7.34 -1.05 -21.02
C LYS A 232 -8.22 0.06 -21.60
N GLU A 233 -8.29 0.17 -22.92
CA GLU A 233 -9.34 0.94 -23.57
C GLU A 233 -10.66 0.46 -22.98
N ASN A 234 -11.43 1.39 -22.42
CA ASN A 234 -12.78 1.10 -21.97
C ASN A 234 -13.56 0.63 -23.20
N THR A 235 -13.69 -0.67 -23.39
CA THR A 235 -14.78 -1.21 -24.19
C THR A 235 -16.05 -0.92 -23.40
N ASN A 236 -16.80 0.07 -23.91
CA ASN A 236 -18.14 0.43 -23.46
C ASN A 236 -19.06 -0.78 -23.32
#